data_d4655365becf2e15824684005e41a06a
#
_entry.id   d4655365becf2e15824684005e41a06a
#
_cell.length_a   1.000
_cell.length_b   1.000
_cell.length_c   1.000
_cell.angle_alpha   90.00
_cell.angle_beta   90.00
_cell.angle_gamma   90.00
#
_symmetry.space_group_name_H-M   'P 1'
#
loop_
_entity.id
_entity.type
_entity.pdbx_description
1 polymer ?
#
loop_
_entity_poly.entity_id
_entity_poly.type
_entity_poly.pdbx_seq_one_letter_code
_entity_poly.pdbx_strand_id
1 'polypeptide(L)'
;LPVLYLVDCSGLFLPEQSTTFRGHRGAGHIFKMNSLLSDEGVPQIAGVFGDCIAGGGYMPIISDKVYMTEQAYMVIAGAALIKGAKSQKMPSHGIGGPDVHVGISGCADFRVPDDTHCIAAMRREMASLPSSAVPYYRYGLDAAPPRFSPSELAGIVPADHRVAYEAREVIARLVDDSLFWEVLPEIGKEVITGVARISGLYV
;
A
#
# COMPACT_ATOMS: atom_id res chain seq x y z
N LEU A 1 -17.42 6.11 5.65
CA LEU A 1 -16.81 4.84 6.03
C LEU A 1 -15.74 4.49 5.01
N PRO A 2 -14.56 4.03 5.43
CA PRO A 2 -13.53 3.51 4.54
C PRO A 2 -14.00 2.28 3.76
N VAL A 3 -13.38 2.04 2.60
CA VAL A 3 -13.65 0.87 1.76
C VAL A 3 -12.45 -0.06 1.78
N LEU A 4 -12.69 -1.34 2.00
CA LEU A 4 -11.67 -2.39 1.93
C LEU A 4 -11.93 -3.28 0.72
N TYR A 5 -10.94 -3.44 -0.14
CA TYR A 5 -10.98 -4.37 -1.26
C TYR A 5 -10.16 -5.61 -0.92
N LEU A 6 -10.80 -6.77 -0.94
CA LEU A 6 -10.14 -8.07 -0.82
C LEU A 6 -10.11 -8.69 -2.22
N VAL A 7 -8.94 -8.61 -2.86
CA VAL A 7 -8.83 -8.91 -4.29
C VAL A 7 -8.20 -10.28 -4.53
N ASP A 8 -8.97 -11.14 -5.17
CA ASP A 8 -8.56 -12.39 -5.79
C ASP A 8 -9.44 -12.55 -7.04
N CYS A 9 -8.91 -12.21 -8.21
CA CYS A 9 -9.69 -12.04 -9.42
C CYS A 9 -8.91 -12.49 -10.66
N SER A 10 -9.20 -13.67 -11.16
CA SER A 10 -8.59 -14.21 -12.37
C SER A 10 -9.06 -13.55 -13.68
N GLY A 11 -9.79 -12.44 -13.57
CA GLY A 11 -10.29 -11.66 -14.70
C GLY A 11 -11.77 -11.89 -14.99
N LEU A 12 -12.18 -11.51 -16.18
CA LEU A 12 -13.56 -11.55 -16.64
C LEU A 12 -13.94 -12.95 -17.15
N PHE A 13 -15.17 -13.39 -16.85
CA PHE A 13 -15.77 -14.54 -17.50
C PHE A 13 -16.04 -14.24 -18.98
N LEU A 14 -15.20 -14.72 -19.87
CA LEU A 14 -15.17 -14.34 -21.28
C LEU A 14 -16.51 -14.50 -22.02
N PRO A 15 -17.34 -15.53 -21.79
CA PRO A 15 -18.67 -15.63 -22.44
C PRO A 15 -19.60 -14.46 -22.15
N GLU A 16 -19.44 -13.77 -21.01
CA GLU A 16 -20.26 -12.64 -20.58
C GLU A 16 -19.63 -11.26 -20.91
N GLN A 17 -18.48 -11.22 -21.58
CA GLN A 17 -17.73 -9.96 -21.79
C GLN A 17 -18.53 -8.89 -22.55
N SER A 18 -19.45 -9.29 -23.44
CA SER A 18 -20.26 -8.37 -24.23
C SER A 18 -21.25 -7.56 -23.39
N THR A 19 -21.59 -8.05 -22.20
CA THR A 19 -22.56 -7.45 -21.27
C THR A 19 -21.92 -6.83 -20.05
N THR A 20 -20.70 -7.26 -19.70
CA THR A 20 -20.05 -6.94 -18.42
C THR A 20 -19.74 -5.45 -18.26
N PHE A 21 -19.28 -4.77 -19.31
CA PHE A 21 -18.84 -3.37 -19.18
C PHE A 21 -19.95 -2.34 -19.50
N ARG A 22 -21.08 -2.77 -20.02
CA ARG A 22 -22.11 -1.85 -20.53
C ARG A 22 -23.00 -1.27 -19.43
N GLY A 23 -23.28 0.04 -19.55
CA GLY A 23 -24.31 0.75 -18.79
C GLY A 23 -23.96 1.00 -17.32
N HIS A 24 -24.91 1.60 -16.62
CA HIS A 24 -24.74 2.00 -15.21
C HIS A 24 -24.59 0.84 -14.21
N ARG A 25 -24.85 -0.39 -14.62
CA ARG A 25 -24.71 -1.61 -13.81
C ARG A 25 -23.52 -2.47 -14.25
N GLY A 26 -22.75 -2.01 -15.23
CA GLY A 26 -21.58 -2.73 -15.73
C GLY A 26 -20.34 -2.49 -14.88
N ALA A 27 -19.32 -3.31 -15.09
CA ALA A 27 -18.05 -3.26 -14.35
C ALA A 27 -17.33 -1.91 -14.48
N GLY A 28 -17.51 -1.19 -15.60
CA GLY A 28 -16.98 0.17 -15.76
C GLY A 28 -17.49 1.16 -14.70
N HIS A 29 -18.68 0.91 -14.15
CA HIS A 29 -19.23 1.75 -13.09
C HIS A 29 -18.48 1.57 -11.76
N ILE A 30 -17.89 0.40 -11.50
CA ILE A 30 -17.07 0.14 -10.31
C ILE A 30 -15.87 1.10 -10.31
N PHE A 31 -15.16 1.20 -11.43
CA PHE A 31 -13.99 2.09 -11.55
C PHE A 31 -14.35 3.57 -11.39
N LYS A 32 -15.50 3.97 -11.95
CA LYS A 32 -16.04 5.31 -11.72
C LYS A 32 -16.32 5.56 -10.25
N MET A 33 -16.92 4.60 -9.55
CA MET A 33 -17.22 4.74 -8.13
C MET A 33 -15.96 4.79 -7.26
N ASN A 34 -14.93 4.00 -7.57
CA ASN A 34 -13.61 4.12 -6.92
C ASN A 34 -13.09 5.57 -7.00
N SER A 35 -13.10 6.15 -8.21
CA SER A 35 -12.59 7.50 -8.42
C SER A 35 -13.43 8.56 -7.69
N LEU A 36 -14.75 8.42 -7.68
CA LEU A 36 -15.64 9.33 -6.93
C LEU A 36 -15.43 9.22 -5.42
N LEU A 37 -15.26 8.00 -4.89
CA LEU A 37 -14.95 7.81 -3.47
C LEU A 37 -13.61 8.44 -3.09
N SER A 38 -12.61 8.37 -3.97
CA SER A 38 -11.32 9.03 -3.77
C SER A 38 -11.47 10.56 -3.76
N ASP A 39 -12.23 11.11 -4.70
CA ASP A 39 -12.53 12.57 -4.78
C ASP A 39 -13.25 13.08 -3.52
N GLU A 40 -14.14 12.28 -2.96
CA GLU A 40 -14.85 12.57 -1.71
C GLU A 40 -13.98 12.32 -0.45
N GLY A 41 -12.72 11.96 -0.60
CA GLY A 41 -11.81 11.71 0.51
C GLY A 41 -12.15 10.46 1.33
N VAL A 42 -12.85 9.49 0.74
CA VAL A 42 -13.16 8.21 1.40
C VAL A 42 -11.93 7.30 1.30
N PRO A 43 -11.31 6.92 2.43
CA PRO A 43 -10.14 6.05 2.41
C PRO A 43 -10.45 4.70 1.78
N GLN A 44 -9.58 4.26 0.88
CA GLN A 44 -9.68 3.00 0.16
C GLN A 44 -8.39 2.19 0.33
N ILE A 45 -8.52 0.99 0.90
CA ILE A 45 -7.38 0.12 1.19
C ILE A 45 -7.60 -1.21 0.49
N ALA A 46 -6.63 -1.66 -0.28
CA ALA A 46 -6.69 -2.93 -1.00
C ALA A 46 -5.71 -3.96 -0.44
N GLY A 47 -6.15 -5.20 -0.34
CA GLY A 47 -5.31 -6.38 -0.17
C GLY A 47 -5.43 -7.27 -1.40
N VAL A 48 -4.30 -7.63 -2.00
CA VAL A 48 -4.21 -8.57 -3.12
C VAL A 48 -3.77 -9.91 -2.58
N PHE A 49 -4.66 -10.91 -2.61
CA PHE A 49 -4.49 -12.20 -1.94
C PHE A 49 -4.07 -13.32 -2.89
N GLY A 50 -4.37 -13.19 -4.17
CA GLY A 50 -4.09 -14.20 -5.17
C GLY A 50 -3.93 -13.57 -6.54
N ASP A 51 -4.57 -14.16 -7.53
CA ASP A 51 -4.60 -13.64 -8.89
C ASP A 51 -5.26 -12.26 -8.92
N CYS A 52 -4.67 -11.32 -9.64
CA CYS A 52 -5.29 -10.03 -9.90
C CYS A 52 -5.00 -9.63 -11.34
N ILE A 53 -5.91 -10.04 -12.24
CA ILE A 53 -5.68 -9.99 -13.69
C ILE A 53 -6.63 -8.98 -14.35
N ALA A 54 -6.09 -8.25 -15.31
CA ALA A 54 -6.82 -7.32 -16.18
C ALA A 54 -7.60 -6.27 -15.37
N GLY A 55 -8.91 -6.18 -15.55
CA GLY A 55 -9.77 -5.20 -14.85
C GLY A 55 -9.77 -5.33 -13.33
N GLY A 56 -9.45 -6.50 -12.77
CA GLY A 56 -9.29 -6.69 -11.33
C GLY A 56 -8.19 -5.83 -10.72
N GLY A 57 -7.14 -5.53 -11.49
CA GLY A 57 -6.02 -4.69 -11.04
C GLY A 57 -6.35 -3.20 -10.89
N TYR A 58 -7.43 -2.72 -11.46
CA TYR A 58 -7.81 -1.29 -11.33
C TYR A 58 -8.24 -0.92 -9.91
N MET A 59 -8.96 -1.81 -9.20
CA MET A 59 -9.40 -1.52 -7.83
C MET A 59 -8.24 -1.30 -6.86
N PRO A 60 -7.23 -2.19 -6.81
CA PRO A 60 -6.05 -1.93 -5.98
C PRO A 60 -5.30 -0.66 -6.40
N ILE A 61 -5.04 -0.48 -7.69
CA ILE A 61 -4.23 0.65 -8.19
C ILE A 61 -4.87 2.02 -7.91
N ILE A 62 -6.19 2.11 -7.85
CA ILE A 62 -6.91 3.36 -7.53
C ILE A 62 -7.03 3.55 -6.01
N SER A 63 -6.73 2.53 -5.20
CA SER A 63 -6.79 2.61 -3.74
C SER A 63 -5.65 3.45 -3.16
N ASP A 64 -5.85 4.00 -1.96
CA ASP A 64 -4.86 4.83 -1.28
C ASP A 64 -3.69 4.01 -0.72
N LYS A 65 -3.93 2.72 -0.39
CA LYS A 65 -2.91 1.77 0.06
C LYS A 65 -3.17 0.37 -0.47
N VAL A 66 -2.08 -0.28 -0.87
CA VAL A 66 -2.11 -1.63 -1.44
C VAL A 66 -1.16 -2.56 -0.68
N TYR A 67 -1.73 -3.59 -0.08
CA TYR A 67 -1.00 -4.70 0.52
C TYR A 67 -1.02 -5.89 -0.44
N MET A 68 0.10 -6.58 -0.58
CA MET A 68 0.22 -7.71 -1.51
C MET A 68 0.84 -8.91 -0.80
N THR A 69 0.16 -10.07 -0.84
CA THR A 69 0.71 -11.31 -0.27
C THR A 69 1.82 -11.87 -1.15
N GLU A 70 2.74 -12.66 -0.57
CA GLU A 70 3.86 -13.26 -1.30
C GLU A 70 3.42 -14.14 -2.48
N GLN A 71 2.25 -14.73 -2.41
CA GLN A 71 1.70 -15.59 -3.47
C GLN A 71 0.90 -14.83 -4.52
N ALA A 72 0.53 -13.58 -4.25
CA ALA A 72 -0.27 -12.77 -5.15
C ALA A 72 0.53 -12.26 -6.35
N TYR A 73 -0.16 -11.98 -7.43
CA TYR A 73 0.39 -11.19 -8.53
C TYR A 73 -0.69 -10.33 -9.17
N MET A 74 -0.30 -9.17 -9.67
CA MET A 74 -1.18 -8.20 -10.30
C MET A 74 -0.65 -7.86 -11.69
N VAL A 75 -1.44 -8.13 -12.74
CA VAL A 75 -1.03 -7.96 -14.13
C VAL A 75 -2.19 -7.53 -15.01
N ILE A 76 -1.94 -6.67 -15.99
CA ILE A 76 -2.93 -6.37 -17.04
C ILE A 76 -2.98 -7.53 -18.04
N ALA A 77 -1.82 -8.07 -18.42
CA ALA A 77 -1.71 -9.21 -19.33
C ALA A 77 -0.96 -10.35 -18.63
N GLY A 78 -1.67 -11.43 -18.35
CA GLY A 78 -1.07 -12.61 -17.72
C GLY A 78 -0.06 -13.34 -18.62
N ALA A 79 0.71 -14.25 -18.02
CA ALA A 79 1.77 -15.01 -18.66
C ALA A 79 1.34 -15.72 -19.97
N ALA A 80 0.10 -16.21 -20.02
CA ALA A 80 -0.44 -16.86 -21.21
C ALA A 80 -0.56 -15.91 -22.42
N LEU A 81 -1.01 -14.67 -22.18
CA LEU A 81 -1.14 -13.66 -23.22
C LEU A 81 0.22 -13.20 -23.74
N ILE A 82 1.19 -13.00 -22.83
CA ILE A 82 2.57 -12.63 -23.18
C ILE A 82 3.23 -13.74 -24.00
N LYS A 83 3.03 -14.99 -23.61
CA LYS A 83 3.50 -16.16 -24.38
C LYS A 83 2.92 -16.19 -25.80
N GLY A 84 1.61 -15.94 -25.94
CA GLY A 84 0.94 -15.91 -27.24
C GLY A 84 1.40 -14.74 -28.12
N ALA A 85 1.53 -13.56 -27.55
CA ALA A 85 1.83 -12.33 -28.31
C ALA A 85 3.32 -12.15 -28.62
N LYS A 86 4.22 -12.57 -27.71
CA LYS A 86 5.68 -12.31 -27.84
C LYS A 86 6.55 -13.58 -27.78
N SER A 87 5.95 -14.76 -27.71
CA SER A 87 6.65 -16.06 -27.55
C SER A 87 7.60 -16.12 -26.34
N GLN A 88 7.41 -15.21 -25.38
CA GLN A 88 8.20 -15.16 -24.14
C GLN A 88 7.52 -16.00 -23.07
N LYS A 89 8.31 -16.84 -22.39
CA LYS A 89 7.87 -17.62 -21.23
C LYS A 89 8.31 -16.88 -19.96
N MET A 90 7.40 -16.21 -19.30
CA MET A 90 7.63 -15.59 -17.99
C MET A 90 6.54 -16.06 -17.02
N PRO A 91 6.89 -16.44 -15.79
CA PRO A 91 5.88 -16.72 -14.77
C PRO A 91 5.17 -15.42 -14.39
N SER A 92 3.88 -15.51 -14.02
CA SER A 92 3.07 -14.33 -13.64
C SER A 92 3.69 -13.53 -12.49
N HIS A 93 4.29 -14.20 -11.51
CA HIS A 93 5.04 -13.54 -10.42
C HIS A 93 6.23 -12.72 -10.91
N GLY A 94 6.96 -13.19 -11.93
CA GLY A 94 8.06 -12.43 -12.52
C GLY A 94 7.60 -11.20 -13.31
N ILE A 95 6.30 -11.13 -13.65
CA ILE A 95 5.72 -9.99 -14.36
C ILE A 95 5.13 -8.97 -13.36
N GLY A 96 4.42 -9.43 -12.34
CA GLY A 96 3.65 -8.58 -11.45
C GLY A 96 3.48 -9.13 -10.03
N GLY A 97 4.45 -9.90 -9.54
CA GLY A 97 4.52 -10.31 -8.13
C GLY A 97 5.00 -9.20 -7.21
N PRO A 98 5.09 -9.46 -5.89
CA PRO A 98 5.51 -8.46 -4.90
C PRO A 98 6.90 -7.87 -5.18
N ASP A 99 7.85 -8.68 -5.68
CA ASP A 99 9.19 -8.19 -6.04
C ASP A 99 9.16 -7.08 -7.09
N VAL A 100 8.17 -7.16 -8.00
CA VAL A 100 7.98 -6.14 -9.04
C VAL A 100 7.20 -4.96 -8.50
N HIS A 101 6.03 -5.20 -7.89
CA HIS A 101 5.11 -4.11 -7.55
C HIS A 101 5.47 -3.38 -6.27
N VAL A 102 6.03 -4.05 -5.29
CA VAL A 102 6.50 -3.40 -4.06
C VAL A 102 7.94 -2.90 -4.21
N GLY A 103 8.81 -3.68 -4.88
CA GLY A 103 10.24 -3.38 -4.95
C GLY A 103 10.70 -2.53 -6.15
N ILE A 104 9.93 -2.45 -7.23
CA ILE A 104 10.37 -1.80 -8.48
C ILE A 104 9.37 -0.78 -8.99
N SER A 105 8.10 -1.15 -9.18
CA SER A 105 7.12 -0.28 -9.85
C SER A 105 6.39 0.67 -8.90
N GLY A 106 6.34 0.37 -7.60
CA GLY A 106 5.56 1.14 -6.62
C GLY A 106 4.04 1.02 -6.80
N CYS A 107 3.56 -0.01 -7.52
CA CYS A 107 2.12 -0.25 -7.71
C CYS A 107 1.47 -0.93 -6.50
N ALA A 108 2.26 -1.43 -5.56
CA ALA A 108 1.82 -1.86 -4.25
C ALA A 108 2.77 -1.29 -3.19
N ASP A 109 2.22 -0.95 -2.02
CA ASP A 109 2.96 -0.28 -0.97
C ASP A 109 3.72 -1.27 -0.08
N PHE A 110 3.07 -2.39 0.26
CA PHE A 110 3.60 -3.35 1.22
C PHE A 110 3.43 -4.78 0.77
N ARG A 111 4.49 -5.57 0.96
CA ARG A 111 4.40 -7.02 0.89
C ARG A 111 4.09 -7.59 2.27
N VAL A 112 3.33 -8.67 2.30
CA VAL A 112 2.97 -9.42 3.51
C VAL A 112 3.06 -10.92 3.27
N PRO A 113 3.44 -11.72 4.27
CA PRO A 113 3.73 -13.14 4.03
C PRO A 113 2.54 -13.95 3.50
N ASP A 114 1.34 -13.68 4.02
CA ASP A 114 0.13 -14.46 3.74
C ASP A 114 -1.16 -13.65 4.00
N ASP A 115 -2.29 -14.29 3.79
CA ASP A 115 -3.61 -13.71 3.92
C ASP A 115 -3.90 -13.23 5.34
N THR A 116 -3.48 -13.99 6.34
CA THR A 116 -3.69 -13.65 7.76
C THR A 116 -2.94 -12.37 8.11
N HIS A 117 -1.68 -12.25 7.66
CA HIS A 117 -0.88 -11.04 7.87
C HIS A 117 -1.43 -9.86 7.07
N CYS A 118 -1.95 -10.10 5.86
CA CYS A 118 -2.59 -9.06 5.05
C CYS A 118 -3.82 -8.48 5.76
N ILE A 119 -4.73 -9.33 6.21
CA ILE A 119 -5.92 -8.91 6.95
C ILE A 119 -5.52 -8.17 8.24
N ALA A 120 -4.53 -8.67 8.97
CA ALA A 120 -4.06 -8.02 10.19
C ALA A 120 -3.45 -6.63 9.90
N ALA A 121 -2.70 -6.48 8.79
CA ALA A 121 -2.16 -5.19 8.36
C ALA A 121 -3.27 -4.21 8.00
N MET A 122 -4.23 -4.63 7.18
CA MET A 122 -5.40 -3.81 6.80
C MET A 122 -6.22 -3.38 8.03
N ARG A 123 -6.40 -4.26 9.03
CA ARG A 123 -7.08 -3.91 10.27
C ARG A 123 -6.31 -2.87 11.09
N ARG A 124 -4.99 -2.96 11.16
CA ARG A 124 -4.16 -1.93 11.82
C ARG A 124 -4.25 -0.60 11.12
N GLU A 125 -4.21 -0.60 9.79
CA GLU A 125 -4.39 0.60 8.98
C GLU A 125 -5.74 1.26 9.27
N MET A 126 -6.81 0.47 9.25
CA MET A 126 -8.15 0.96 9.60
C MET A 126 -8.23 1.58 10.99
N ALA A 127 -7.55 0.97 11.96
CA ALA A 127 -7.54 1.47 13.33
C ALA A 127 -6.76 2.80 13.47
N SER A 128 -5.86 3.10 12.53
CA SER A 128 -5.08 4.34 12.50
C SER A 128 -5.79 5.50 11.80
N LEU A 129 -6.86 5.21 11.03
CA LEU A 129 -7.59 6.24 10.33
C LEU A 129 -8.34 7.17 11.30
N PRO A 130 -8.34 8.48 11.06
CA PRO A 130 -9.07 9.42 11.88
C PRO A 130 -10.59 9.16 11.78
N SER A 131 -11.29 9.40 12.90
CA SER A 131 -12.74 9.19 12.98
C SER A 131 -13.58 10.22 12.20
N SER A 132 -12.95 11.28 11.70
CA SER A 132 -13.58 12.33 10.91
C SER A 132 -12.68 12.77 9.74
N ALA A 133 -13.30 13.22 8.66
CA ALA A 133 -12.62 13.74 7.47
C ALA A 133 -12.03 15.16 7.73
N VAL A 134 -11.14 15.29 8.69
CA VAL A 134 -10.36 16.51 8.89
C VAL A 134 -9.04 16.36 8.14
N PRO A 135 -8.57 17.37 7.39
CA PRO A 135 -7.25 17.34 6.77
C PRO A 135 -6.20 16.98 7.82
N TYR A 136 -5.48 15.88 7.63
CA TYR A 136 -4.58 15.29 8.64
C TYR A 136 -3.54 16.28 9.18
N TYR A 137 -3.05 17.18 8.35
CA TYR A 137 -2.07 18.21 8.72
C TYR A 137 -2.61 19.29 9.70
N ARG A 138 -3.92 19.31 9.95
CA ARG A 138 -4.57 20.19 10.93
C ARG A 138 -5.08 19.44 12.15
N TYR A 139 -4.83 18.14 12.21
CA TYR A 139 -5.29 17.31 13.30
C TYR A 139 -4.29 17.43 14.47
N GLY A 140 -4.61 18.26 15.42
CA GLY A 140 -3.88 18.35 16.69
C GLY A 140 -4.41 17.30 17.67
N LEU A 141 -3.52 16.49 18.19
CA LEU A 141 -3.77 15.57 19.30
C LEU A 141 -2.88 15.99 20.48
N ASP A 142 -3.14 15.43 21.65
CA ASP A 142 -2.21 15.60 22.76
C ASP A 142 -0.85 15.04 22.40
N ALA A 143 0.21 15.80 22.67
CA ALA A 143 1.57 15.35 22.45
C ALA A 143 1.88 14.16 23.38
N ALA A 144 2.53 13.16 22.83
CA ALA A 144 2.99 12.01 23.60
C ALA A 144 4.53 11.89 23.53
N PRO A 145 5.20 11.57 24.63
CA PRO A 145 6.63 11.35 24.56
C PRO A 145 6.94 10.11 23.70
N PRO A 146 8.13 10.08 23.05
CA PRO A 146 8.62 8.85 22.45
C PRO A 146 8.73 7.73 23.48
N ARG A 147 8.51 6.49 23.06
CA ARG A 147 8.69 5.30 23.92
C ARG A 147 10.16 5.02 24.22
N PHE A 148 11.04 5.42 23.29
CA PHE A 148 12.49 5.35 23.45
C PHE A 148 13.04 6.71 23.82
N SER A 149 14.01 6.74 24.74
CA SER A 149 14.54 8.01 25.25
C SER A 149 15.34 8.79 24.19
N PRO A 150 15.04 10.06 23.95
CA PRO A 150 15.88 10.92 23.10
C PRO A 150 17.33 11.02 23.58
N SER A 151 17.63 10.80 24.87
CA SER A 151 19.00 10.80 25.40
C SER A 151 19.90 9.70 24.83
N GLU A 152 19.29 8.65 24.22
CA GLU A 152 20.03 7.56 23.58
C GLU A 152 20.60 7.95 22.20
N LEU A 153 20.15 9.07 21.60
CA LEU A 153 20.57 9.51 20.25
C LEU A 153 22.11 9.64 20.12
N ALA A 154 22.78 10.08 21.17
CA ALA A 154 24.25 10.20 21.17
C ALA A 154 24.95 8.85 21.04
N GLY A 155 24.29 7.74 21.40
CA GLY A 155 24.82 6.39 21.23
C GLY A 155 24.46 5.75 19.90
N ILE A 156 23.48 6.32 19.16
CA ILE A 156 22.98 5.80 17.89
C ILE A 156 23.68 6.51 16.71
N VAL A 157 23.77 7.84 16.77
CA VAL A 157 24.40 8.63 15.71
C VAL A 157 25.90 8.71 15.95
N PRO A 158 26.73 8.09 15.09
CA PRO A 158 28.18 8.10 15.26
C PRO A 158 28.76 9.52 15.12
N ALA A 159 29.79 9.82 15.88
CA ALA A 159 30.55 11.07 15.72
C ALA A 159 31.32 11.12 14.37
N ASP A 160 31.69 9.98 13.82
CA ASP A 160 32.29 9.87 12.50
C ASP A 160 31.20 9.73 11.44
N HIS A 161 31.02 10.76 10.62
CA HIS A 161 30.01 10.82 9.56
C HIS A 161 30.16 9.74 8.45
N ARG A 162 31.28 9.00 8.44
CA ARG A 162 31.52 7.89 7.51
C ARG A 162 30.93 6.57 7.99
N VAL A 163 30.48 6.52 9.22
CA VAL A 163 29.86 5.33 9.82
C VAL A 163 28.35 5.41 9.63
N ALA A 164 27.79 4.41 8.95
CA ALA A 164 26.36 4.32 8.74
C ALA A 164 25.63 3.98 10.06
N TYR A 165 24.40 4.46 10.20
CA TYR A 165 23.50 4.14 11.31
C TYR A 165 22.08 3.93 10.79
N GLU A 166 21.24 3.27 11.59
CA GLU A 166 19.84 3.05 11.25
C GLU A 166 18.99 4.30 11.57
N ALA A 167 18.55 5.00 10.53
CA ALA A 167 17.81 6.25 10.68
C ALA A 167 16.42 6.06 11.34
N ARG A 168 15.81 4.86 11.23
CA ARG A 168 14.55 4.55 11.92
C ARG A 168 14.70 4.58 13.44
N GLU A 169 15.89 4.21 13.95
CA GLU A 169 16.19 4.33 15.38
C GLU A 169 16.21 5.78 15.85
N VAL A 170 16.65 6.70 14.99
CA VAL A 170 16.58 8.14 15.27
C VAL A 170 15.14 8.62 15.25
N ILE A 171 14.37 8.27 14.22
CA ILE A 171 12.96 8.63 14.08
C ILE A 171 12.16 8.16 15.31
N ALA A 172 12.36 6.91 15.75
CA ALA A 172 11.67 6.34 16.90
C ALA A 172 11.91 7.10 18.22
N ARG A 173 12.96 7.95 18.32
CA ARG A 173 13.27 8.77 19.48
C ARG A 173 12.85 10.23 19.34
N LEU A 174 12.27 10.58 18.21
CA LEU A 174 11.83 11.95 17.92
C LEU A 174 10.31 12.10 17.81
N VAL A 175 9.63 11.04 17.37
CA VAL A 175 8.19 11.09 17.07
C VAL A 175 7.35 10.62 18.25
N ASP A 176 6.15 11.15 18.35
CA ASP A 176 5.19 10.81 19.41
C ASP A 176 4.89 9.30 19.41
N ASP A 177 4.86 8.69 20.61
CA ASP A 177 4.68 7.24 20.80
C ASP A 177 5.68 6.36 20.05
N SER A 178 6.74 6.91 19.47
CA SER A 178 7.66 6.22 18.57
C SER A 178 6.96 5.59 17.35
N LEU A 179 5.83 6.16 16.92
CA LEU A 179 5.05 5.68 15.80
C LEU A 179 5.42 6.40 14.52
N PHE A 180 5.83 5.63 13.54
CA PHE A 180 6.16 6.09 12.20
C PHE A 180 5.50 5.18 11.16
N TRP A 181 4.74 5.78 10.26
CA TRP A 181 4.09 5.08 9.14
C TRP A 181 4.91 5.31 7.88
N GLU A 182 5.81 4.37 7.61
CA GLU A 182 6.69 4.44 6.45
C GLU A 182 5.91 4.27 5.14
N VAL A 183 6.23 5.08 4.14
CA VAL A 183 5.64 5.04 2.80
C VAL A 183 6.63 4.43 1.83
N LEU A 184 6.20 3.42 1.06
CA LEU A 184 6.99 2.72 0.04
C LEU A 184 8.37 2.26 0.55
N PRO A 185 8.44 1.46 1.63
CA PRO A 185 9.69 1.16 2.34
C PRO A 185 10.73 0.38 1.49
N GLU A 186 10.31 -0.19 0.38
CA GLU A 186 11.20 -0.94 -0.52
C GLU A 186 11.65 -0.13 -1.74
N ILE A 187 11.10 1.08 -1.95
CA ILE A 187 11.43 1.98 -3.06
C ILE A 187 12.35 3.08 -2.56
N GLY A 188 13.44 3.34 -3.29
CA GLY A 188 14.37 4.44 -2.96
C GLY A 188 14.97 4.31 -1.56
N LYS A 189 15.52 3.17 -1.24
CA LYS A 189 16.01 2.79 0.11
C LYS A 189 17.08 3.72 0.70
N GLU A 190 17.56 4.66 -0.08
CA GLU A 190 18.48 5.74 0.33
C GLU A 190 17.75 6.84 1.12
N VAL A 191 16.42 6.87 1.07
CA VAL A 191 15.56 7.85 1.74
C VAL A 191 14.47 7.12 2.50
N ILE A 192 14.16 7.58 3.71
CA ILE A 192 13.01 7.11 4.47
C ILE A 192 11.95 8.19 4.40
N THR A 193 10.78 7.83 3.92
CA THR A 193 9.62 8.72 3.84
C THR A 193 8.44 8.12 4.61
N GLY A 194 7.63 8.96 5.22
CA GLY A 194 6.50 8.47 5.98
C GLY A 194 5.74 9.57 6.67
N VAL A 195 4.78 9.18 7.49
CA VAL A 195 3.96 10.05 8.31
C VAL A 195 4.23 9.76 9.78
N ALA A 196 4.36 10.80 10.56
CA ALA A 196 4.54 10.72 12.01
C ALA A 196 3.74 11.81 12.73
N ARG A 197 3.71 11.74 14.07
CA ARG A 197 3.31 12.89 14.89
C ARG A 197 4.52 13.43 15.62
N ILE A 198 4.61 14.75 15.67
CA ILE A 198 5.59 15.47 16.49
C ILE A 198 4.85 16.54 17.28
N SER A 199 4.91 16.45 18.59
CA SER A 199 4.20 17.35 19.49
C SER A 199 2.69 17.43 19.20
N GLY A 200 2.08 16.29 18.90
CA GLY A 200 0.66 16.16 18.59
C GLY A 200 0.25 16.51 17.16
N LEU A 201 1.15 17.00 16.33
CA LEU A 201 0.88 17.38 14.94
C LEU A 201 1.39 16.33 13.97
N TYR A 202 0.60 16.00 12.97
CA TYR A 202 1.04 15.14 11.86
C TYR A 202 2.01 15.89 10.93
N VAL A 203 3.07 15.22 10.58
CA VAL A 203 4.12 15.68 9.68
C VAL A 203 4.50 14.61 8.69
#